data_78df2154a3f1079643429768e746284e
#
_entry.id   78df2154a3f1079643429768e746284e
#
_cell.length_a   1.000
_cell.length_b   1.000
_cell.length_c   1.000
_cell.angle_alpha   90.00
_cell.angle_beta   90.00
_cell.angle_gamma   90.00
#
_symmetry.space_group_name_H-M   'P 1'
#
loop_
_entity.id
_entity.type
_entity.pdbx_description
1 polymer ?
#
loop_
_entity_poly.entity_id
_entity_poly.type
_entity_poly.pdbx_seq_one_letter_code
_entity_poly.pdbx_strand_id
1 'polypeptide(L)'
;DREWLYSWIKNSSAMIKSGDAQAVAIWEEYNKVAMNAYPQFSNSDIDNILAYTDYTPPAPVSAVTAPVVVDSASSSGFSNNIILAALSLVFSLLVVMLFLVQKTLKRIAIASGIDVTPPVKEKRPPIWLVIAKNQFLIFLMVIGFLLSSAYFVYGYLMQIGIDQGYMPVQPIHYSHKIHSGANQIECKYCHSSARASKHSGIPSLNVCMNCHKNIAEYNGEEDLENGYTKEFYTKQIKKLYAAVGWDEDNQAYTGKSQPVKWVRIHNLPDFVYFNHAQHVQVGGVDCQTCHGPVQEMEVMYQHSSLTMGWCINCHRETNLKVEDNEYYAKIHEQLSKKYGVEKLTVAQMGGLECGKCHY
;
A
#
# COMPACT_ATOMS: atom_id res chain seq x y z
N ASP A 1 -34.23 24.86 16.00
CA ASP A 1 -35.31 24.39 16.87
C ASP A 1 -35.01 22.94 17.32
N ARG A 2 -34.93 22.71 18.65
CA ARG A 2 -34.59 21.38 19.21
C ARG A 2 -35.68 20.34 18.91
N GLU A 3 -36.94 20.71 18.97
CA GLU A 3 -38.06 19.78 18.71
C GLU A 3 -38.08 19.32 17.26
N TRP A 4 -37.71 20.20 16.35
CA TRP A 4 -37.54 19.86 14.94
C TRP A 4 -36.38 18.85 14.74
N LEU A 5 -35.23 19.09 15.41
CA LEU A 5 -34.08 18.16 15.34
C LEU A 5 -34.40 16.77 15.91
N TYR A 6 -35.17 16.69 17.00
CA TYR A 6 -35.60 15.39 17.52
C TYR A 6 -36.44 14.62 16.51
N SER A 7 -37.38 15.32 15.85
CA SER A 7 -38.24 14.74 14.82
C SER A 7 -37.43 14.33 13.60
N TRP A 8 -36.52 15.18 13.17
CA TRP A 8 -35.62 14.95 12.04
C TRP A 8 -34.73 13.72 12.24
N ILE A 9 -34.04 13.63 13.38
CA ILE A 9 -33.14 12.51 13.71
C ILE A 9 -33.92 11.22 13.88
N LYS A 10 -35.11 11.25 14.48
CA LYS A 10 -35.93 10.07 14.66
C LYS A 10 -36.47 9.53 13.34
N ASN A 11 -36.91 10.39 12.42
CA ASN A 11 -37.45 9.97 11.12
C ASN A 11 -37.48 11.09 10.09
N SER A 12 -36.30 11.37 9.47
CA SER A 12 -36.18 12.38 8.42
C SER A 12 -37.07 12.08 7.21
N SER A 13 -37.21 10.81 6.83
CA SER A 13 -38.04 10.40 5.69
C SER A 13 -39.52 10.72 5.88
N ALA A 14 -40.04 10.60 7.11
CA ALA A 14 -41.42 11.00 7.38
C ALA A 14 -41.63 12.51 7.28
N MET A 15 -40.66 13.30 7.74
CA MET A 15 -40.71 14.76 7.63
C MET A 15 -40.62 15.25 6.19
N ILE A 16 -39.79 14.63 5.37
CA ILE A 16 -39.70 14.91 3.92
C ILE A 16 -41.04 14.60 3.26
N LYS A 17 -41.64 13.45 3.55
CA LYS A 17 -42.96 13.03 2.99
C LYS A 17 -44.10 13.94 3.46
N SER A 18 -44.03 14.52 4.65
CA SER A 18 -45.04 15.46 5.15
C SER A 18 -44.95 16.83 4.48
N GLY A 19 -43.91 17.09 3.70
CA GLY A 19 -43.71 18.37 3.01
C GLY A 19 -43.15 19.47 3.93
N ASP A 20 -42.49 19.13 5.05
CA ASP A 20 -41.81 20.10 5.88
C ASP A 20 -40.74 20.84 5.04
N ALA A 21 -40.88 22.17 4.94
CA ALA A 21 -40.07 22.97 4.03
C ALA A 21 -38.57 22.89 4.31
N GLN A 22 -38.18 22.84 5.59
CA GLN A 22 -36.78 22.71 5.97
C GLN A 22 -36.24 21.32 5.69
N ALA A 23 -37.03 20.27 5.94
CA ALA A 23 -36.67 18.92 5.69
C ALA A 23 -36.48 18.64 4.17
N VAL A 24 -37.36 19.18 3.34
CA VAL A 24 -37.26 19.06 1.87
C VAL A 24 -36.06 19.83 1.35
N ALA A 25 -35.79 21.05 1.85
CA ALA A 25 -34.63 21.84 1.44
C ALA A 25 -33.30 21.13 1.73
N ILE A 26 -33.16 20.60 2.94
CA ILE A 26 -31.97 19.82 3.33
C ILE A 26 -31.84 18.56 2.46
N TRP A 27 -32.94 17.84 2.24
CA TRP A 27 -32.93 16.64 1.40
C TRP A 27 -32.50 16.95 -0.05
N GLU A 28 -32.93 18.07 -0.63
CA GLU A 28 -32.52 18.50 -1.97
C GLU A 28 -31.03 18.92 -1.99
N GLU A 29 -30.57 19.65 -0.96
CA GLU A 29 -29.16 20.06 -0.80
C GLU A 29 -28.22 18.87 -0.74
N TYR A 30 -28.61 17.79 -0.07
CA TYR A 30 -27.83 16.57 0.07
C TYR A 30 -28.20 15.49 -0.97
N ASN A 31 -28.38 15.89 -2.23
CA ASN A 31 -28.61 15.01 -3.39
C ASN A 31 -29.76 14.02 -3.21
N LYS A 32 -30.80 14.42 -2.50
CA LYS A 32 -32.01 13.61 -2.24
C LYS A 32 -31.73 12.33 -1.43
N VAL A 33 -30.65 12.30 -0.66
CA VAL A 33 -30.37 11.23 0.29
C VAL A 33 -31.06 11.55 1.61
N ALA A 34 -31.96 10.66 2.06
CA ALA A 34 -32.60 10.79 3.37
C ALA A 34 -31.69 10.15 4.44
N MET A 35 -31.62 10.80 5.61
CA MET A 35 -30.91 10.25 6.77
C MET A 35 -31.63 8.99 7.28
N ASN A 36 -30.86 8.02 7.79
CA ASN A 36 -31.42 6.83 8.45
C ASN A 36 -32.33 7.23 9.63
N ALA A 37 -33.43 6.55 9.79
CA ALA A 37 -34.33 6.78 10.92
C ALA A 37 -33.81 6.09 12.19
N TYR A 38 -33.85 6.83 13.32
CA TYR A 38 -33.44 6.34 14.64
C TYR A 38 -34.56 6.47 15.67
N PRO A 39 -35.70 5.78 15.48
CA PRO A 39 -36.89 5.93 16.33
C PRO A 39 -36.65 5.46 17.76
N GLN A 40 -35.60 4.66 18.00
CA GLN A 40 -35.22 4.14 19.32
C GLN A 40 -34.54 5.17 20.22
N PHE A 41 -34.02 6.28 19.67
CA PHE A 41 -33.34 7.28 20.49
C PHE A 41 -34.34 8.14 21.28
N SER A 42 -34.08 8.26 22.56
CA SER A 42 -34.76 9.24 23.41
C SER A 42 -34.26 10.67 23.07
N ASN A 43 -35.00 11.68 23.47
CA ASN A 43 -34.56 13.07 23.31
C ASN A 43 -33.24 13.31 24.04
N SER A 44 -33.03 12.68 25.20
CA SER A 44 -31.79 12.74 25.97
C SER A 44 -30.59 12.13 25.21
N ASP A 45 -30.80 11.02 24.49
CA ASP A 45 -29.75 10.43 23.66
C ASP A 45 -29.34 11.36 22.54
N ILE A 46 -30.31 12.01 21.91
CA ILE A 46 -30.07 12.98 20.85
C ILE A 46 -29.33 14.21 21.41
N ASP A 47 -29.70 14.71 22.57
CA ASP A 47 -29.00 15.83 23.21
C ASP A 47 -27.54 15.49 23.53
N ASN A 48 -27.27 14.28 23.99
CA ASN A 48 -25.91 13.79 24.22
C ASN A 48 -25.09 13.68 22.92
N ILE A 49 -25.72 13.24 21.83
CA ILE A 49 -25.08 13.18 20.52
C ILE A 49 -24.74 14.59 20.02
N LEU A 50 -25.69 15.54 20.12
CA LEU A 50 -25.47 16.92 19.73
C LEU A 50 -24.39 17.59 20.61
N ALA A 51 -24.39 17.35 21.91
CA ALA A 51 -23.32 17.83 22.80
C ALA A 51 -21.94 17.27 22.42
N TYR A 52 -21.90 16.02 21.96
CA TYR A 52 -20.65 15.40 21.46
C TYR A 52 -20.17 16.02 20.15
N THR A 53 -21.09 16.39 19.24
CA THR A 53 -20.71 17.07 17.98
C THR A 53 -20.19 18.50 18.23
N ASP A 54 -20.69 19.17 19.27
CA ASP A 54 -20.23 20.49 19.70
C ASP A 54 -18.94 20.42 20.53
N TYR A 55 -18.55 19.23 21.02
CA TYR A 55 -17.32 19.02 21.76
C TYR A 55 -16.12 19.09 20.83
N THR A 56 -15.37 20.19 20.96
CA THR A 56 -14.04 20.28 20.34
C THR A 56 -13.06 19.56 21.28
N PRO A 57 -12.53 18.38 20.93
CA PRO A 57 -11.49 17.76 21.73
C PRO A 57 -10.35 18.76 21.87
N PRO A 58 -9.69 18.85 23.05
CA PRO A 58 -8.46 19.61 23.16
C PRO A 58 -7.57 19.14 22.00
N ALA A 59 -7.03 20.10 21.23
CA ALA A 59 -6.20 19.80 20.08
C ALA A 59 -5.24 18.69 20.50
N PRO A 60 -5.15 17.58 19.77
CA PRO A 60 -4.15 16.56 20.06
C PRO A 60 -2.86 17.36 20.14
N VAL A 61 -2.17 17.25 21.28
CA VAL A 61 -0.84 17.82 21.41
C VAL A 61 -0.15 17.28 20.18
N SER A 62 0.13 18.16 19.23
CA SER A 62 0.69 17.75 17.95
C SER A 62 1.86 16.87 18.30
N ALA A 63 1.67 15.58 18.22
CA ALA A 63 2.79 14.70 18.04
C ALA A 63 3.47 15.39 16.87
N VAL A 64 4.60 16.03 17.17
CA VAL A 64 5.46 16.60 16.16
C VAL A 64 5.52 15.50 15.13
N THR A 65 4.77 15.68 14.06
CA THR A 65 5.03 14.93 12.85
C THR A 65 6.44 15.33 12.54
N ALA A 66 7.37 14.54 13.07
CA ALA A 66 8.66 14.46 12.45
C ALA A 66 8.31 14.35 10.98
N PRO A 67 8.81 15.25 10.12
CA PRO A 67 8.62 15.06 8.70
C PRO A 67 8.95 13.60 8.49
N VAL A 68 8.05 12.87 7.84
CA VAL A 68 8.42 11.63 7.19
C VAL A 68 9.40 12.13 6.14
N VAL A 69 10.63 12.32 6.57
CA VAL A 69 11.76 12.25 5.70
C VAL A 69 11.64 10.84 5.18
N VAL A 70 11.11 10.73 3.99
CA VAL A 70 11.47 9.61 3.12
C VAL A 70 12.96 9.85 2.87
N ASP A 71 13.76 9.64 3.91
CA ASP A 71 15.11 9.25 3.74
C ASP A 71 15.02 7.90 3.04
N SER A 72 15.02 7.99 1.70
CA SER A 72 15.72 6.97 0.97
C SER A 72 16.98 6.73 1.80
N ALA A 73 16.96 5.59 2.51
CA ALA A 73 18.08 5.15 3.33
C ALA A 73 19.33 5.34 2.47
N SER A 74 20.00 6.44 2.66
CA SER A 74 21.37 6.56 2.26
C SER A 74 22.07 5.58 3.17
N SER A 75 22.07 4.30 2.77
CA SER A 75 23.23 3.49 3.11
C SER A 75 24.40 4.40 2.83
N SER A 76 25.27 4.63 3.80
CA SER A 76 26.55 5.31 3.67
C SER A 76 27.50 4.50 2.77
N GLY A 77 26.98 3.77 1.83
CA GLY A 77 27.62 3.19 0.66
C GLY A 77 27.51 4.20 -0.48
N PHE A 78 28.64 4.46 -1.14
CA PHE A 78 28.70 5.28 -2.33
C PHE A 78 27.53 4.95 -3.26
N SER A 79 26.74 5.95 -3.67
CA SER A 79 25.65 5.78 -4.61
C SER A 79 26.13 4.92 -5.79
N ASN A 80 25.33 3.94 -6.20
CA ASN A 80 25.66 3.10 -7.38
C ASN A 80 26.05 3.93 -8.60
N ASN A 81 25.47 5.12 -8.74
CA ASN A 81 25.82 6.06 -9.79
C ASN A 81 27.24 6.62 -9.65
N ILE A 82 27.71 6.84 -8.42
CA ILE A 82 29.09 7.30 -8.16
C ILE A 82 30.08 6.16 -8.45
N ILE A 83 29.74 4.94 -8.07
CA ILE A 83 30.56 3.75 -8.37
C ILE A 83 30.64 3.54 -9.88
N LEU A 84 29.53 3.62 -10.60
CA LEU A 84 29.49 3.52 -12.06
C LEU A 84 30.26 4.64 -12.74
N ALA A 85 30.13 5.87 -12.25
CA ALA A 85 30.89 7.02 -12.77
C ALA A 85 32.39 6.84 -12.55
N ALA A 86 32.82 6.40 -11.36
CA ALA A 86 34.22 6.12 -11.03
C ALA A 86 34.79 4.99 -11.91
N LEU A 87 34.05 3.89 -12.10
CA LEU A 87 34.45 2.79 -12.97
C LEU A 87 34.56 3.22 -14.43
N SER A 88 33.62 4.04 -14.94
CA SER A 88 33.65 4.56 -16.31
C SER A 88 34.83 5.50 -16.51
N LEU A 89 35.17 6.33 -15.52
CA LEU A 89 36.32 7.22 -15.55
C LEU A 89 37.62 6.42 -15.57
N VAL A 90 37.78 5.40 -14.71
CA VAL A 90 38.96 4.53 -14.70
C VAL A 90 39.11 3.80 -16.03
N PHE A 91 38.02 3.26 -16.58
CA PHE A 91 38.04 2.59 -17.88
C PHE A 91 38.47 3.56 -19.01
N SER A 92 37.92 4.77 -19.01
CA SER A 92 38.29 5.82 -19.98
C SER A 92 39.78 6.20 -19.88
N LEU A 93 40.30 6.35 -18.67
CA LEU A 93 41.72 6.62 -18.43
C LEU A 93 42.61 5.46 -18.92
N LEU A 94 42.22 4.20 -18.70
CA LEU A 94 42.94 3.04 -19.22
C LEU A 94 42.98 3.04 -20.76
N VAL A 95 41.88 3.33 -21.44
CA VAL A 95 41.81 3.43 -22.89
C VAL A 95 42.71 4.54 -23.39
N VAL A 96 42.69 5.72 -22.77
CA VAL A 96 43.59 6.85 -23.12
C VAL A 96 45.05 6.47 -22.89
N MET A 97 45.38 5.81 -21.79
CA MET A 97 46.73 5.36 -21.46
C MET A 97 47.21 4.34 -22.50
N LEU A 98 46.39 3.35 -22.88
CA LEU A 98 46.75 2.41 -23.95
C LEU A 98 47.00 3.08 -25.29
N PHE A 99 46.18 4.09 -25.64
CA PHE A 99 46.37 4.87 -26.85
C PHE A 99 47.68 5.65 -26.80
N LEU A 100 48.03 6.28 -25.68
CA LEU A 100 49.28 7.01 -25.50
C LEU A 100 50.49 6.08 -25.58
N VAL A 101 50.42 4.89 -24.94
CA VAL A 101 51.46 3.86 -25.00
C VAL A 101 51.66 3.40 -26.46
N GLN A 102 50.60 3.09 -27.18
CA GLN A 102 50.68 2.73 -28.60
C GLN A 102 51.34 3.85 -29.45
N LYS A 103 50.95 5.12 -29.20
CA LYS A 103 51.53 6.28 -29.91
C LYS A 103 53.01 6.46 -29.59
N THR A 104 53.40 6.26 -28.33
CA THR A 104 54.81 6.36 -27.92
C THR A 104 55.65 5.22 -28.47
N LEU A 105 55.16 3.98 -28.39
CA LEU A 105 55.85 2.82 -28.99
C LEU A 105 56.05 3.00 -30.50
N LYS A 106 55.05 3.51 -31.21
CA LYS A 106 55.14 3.80 -32.63
C LYS A 106 56.19 4.87 -32.93
N ARG A 107 56.32 5.93 -32.10
CA ARG A 107 57.36 6.95 -32.24
C ARG A 107 58.75 6.38 -31.98
N ILE A 108 58.92 5.54 -30.95
CA ILE A 108 60.18 4.88 -30.66
C ILE A 108 60.58 3.95 -31.78
N ALA A 109 59.70 3.15 -32.35
CA ALA A 109 59.95 2.24 -33.46
C ALA A 109 60.43 3.02 -34.69
N ILE A 110 59.78 4.15 -35.04
CA ILE A 110 60.24 5.01 -36.15
C ILE A 110 61.64 5.59 -35.87
N ALA A 111 61.89 6.07 -34.62
CA ALA A 111 63.19 6.60 -34.23
C ALA A 111 64.30 5.55 -34.25
N SER A 112 63.97 4.29 -34.02
CA SER A 112 64.91 3.13 -34.08
C SER A 112 65.10 2.56 -35.48
N GLY A 113 64.61 3.25 -36.53
CA GLY A 113 64.77 2.82 -37.91
C GLY A 113 63.93 1.62 -38.34
N ILE A 114 62.96 1.22 -37.52
CA ILE A 114 62.03 0.13 -37.83
C ILE A 114 60.95 0.71 -38.73
N ASP A 115 60.83 0.17 -39.94
CA ASP A 115 59.81 0.64 -40.91
C ASP A 115 58.41 0.21 -40.39
N VAL A 116 57.66 1.19 -39.89
CA VAL A 116 56.28 1.04 -39.39
C VAL A 116 55.29 1.35 -40.51
N THR A 117 55.55 0.83 -41.73
CA THR A 117 54.56 0.91 -42.81
C THR A 117 53.32 0.11 -42.39
N PRO A 118 52.12 0.71 -42.46
CA PRO A 118 50.92 -0.06 -42.14
C PRO A 118 50.82 -1.22 -43.13
N PRO A 119 50.61 -2.44 -42.64
CA PRO A 119 50.45 -3.58 -43.56
C PRO A 119 49.32 -3.25 -44.54
N VAL A 120 49.52 -3.64 -45.80
CA VAL A 120 48.54 -3.57 -46.87
C VAL A 120 47.15 -3.83 -46.27
N LYS A 121 46.15 -2.98 -46.54
CA LYS A 121 44.79 -3.06 -46.01
C LYS A 121 44.17 -4.42 -46.39
N GLU A 122 44.55 -5.48 -45.72
CA GLU A 122 43.75 -6.71 -45.72
C GLU A 122 42.37 -6.34 -45.20
N LYS A 123 41.31 -6.82 -45.87
CA LYS A 123 39.92 -6.63 -45.42
C LYS A 123 39.84 -7.09 -43.99
N ARG A 124 39.67 -6.16 -43.06
CA ARG A 124 39.55 -6.49 -41.64
C ARG A 124 38.42 -7.50 -41.48
N PRO A 125 38.65 -8.64 -40.87
CA PRO A 125 37.58 -9.60 -40.64
C PRO A 125 36.47 -8.92 -39.82
N PRO A 126 35.21 -9.26 -40.04
CA PRO A 126 34.11 -8.72 -39.26
C PRO A 126 34.34 -8.96 -37.79
N ILE A 127 33.90 -7.98 -36.94
CA ILE A 127 34.16 -7.98 -35.48
C ILE A 127 33.77 -9.28 -34.80
N TRP A 128 32.65 -9.92 -35.22
CA TRP A 128 32.22 -11.20 -34.67
C TRP A 128 33.22 -12.34 -34.90
N LEU A 129 33.95 -12.29 -35.99
CA LEU A 129 34.99 -13.30 -36.34
C LEU A 129 36.27 -13.10 -35.50
N VAL A 130 36.58 -11.84 -35.15
CA VAL A 130 37.68 -11.51 -34.24
C VAL A 130 37.37 -12.00 -32.85
N ILE A 131 36.14 -11.80 -32.39
CA ILE A 131 35.65 -12.31 -31.10
C ILE A 131 35.65 -13.83 -31.09
N ALA A 132 35.10 -14.51 -32.12
CA ALA A 132 35.01 -15.96 -32.22
C ALA A 132 36.39 -16.65 -32.33
N LYS A 133 37.43 -15.96 -32.78
CA LYS A 133 38.82 -16.48 -32.83
C LYS A 133 39.60 -16.22 -31.54
N ASN A 134 39.14 -15.34 -30.68
CA ASN A 134 39.81 -14.97 -29.42
C ASN A 134 39.20 -15.77 -28.25
N GLN A 135 39.90 -16.82 -27.83
CA GLN A 135 39.45 -17.67 -26.73
C GLN A 135 39.20 -16.91 -25.43
N PHE A 136 40.01 -15.85 -25.17
CA PHE A 136 39.83 -15.03 -23.97
C PHE A 136 38.52 -14.24 -24.01
N LEU A 137 38.18 -13.65 -25.17
CA LEU A 137 36.90 -12.92 -25.32
C LEU A 137 35.71 -13.89 -25.24
N ILE A 138 35.80 -15.07 -25.83
CA ILE A 138 34.76 -16.11 -25.67
C ILE A 138 34.59 -16.48 -24.19
N PHE A 139 35.70 -16.70 -23.47
CA PHE A 139 35.66 -17.02 -22.05
C PHE A 139 34.96 -15.91 -21.23
N LEU A 140 35.30 -14.64 -21.47
CA LEU A 140 34.64 -13.50 -20.80
C LEU A 140 33.14 -13.43 -21.14
N MET A 141 32.76 -13.65 -22.39
CA MET A 141 31.35 -13.67 -22.79
C MET A 141 30.59 -14.83 -22.13
N VAL A 142 31.19 -16.03 -22.05
CA VAL A 142 30.56 -17.16 -21.36
C VAL A 142 30.39 -16.87 -19.88
N ILE A 143 31.39 -16.31 -19.19
CA ILE A 143 31.27 -15.93 -17.78
C ILE A 143 30.18 -14.85 -17.63
N GLY A 144 30.20 -13.82 -18.45
CA GLY A 144 29.18 -12.75 -18.42
C GLY A 144 27.76 -13.31 -18.63
N PHE A 145 27.62 -14.22 -19.57
CA PHE A 145 26.35 -14.91 -19.84
C PHE A 145 25.91 -15.76 -18.65
N LEU A 146 26.83 -16.56 -18.06
CA LEU A 146 26.49 -17.39 -16.89
C LEU A 146 26.11 -16.54 -15.66
N LEU A 147 26.85 -15.46 -15.39
CA LEU A 147 26.53 -14.56 -14.28
C LEU A 147 25.20 -13.83 -14.50
N SER A 148 24.95 -13.35 -15.73
CA SER A 148 23.67 -12.74 -16.08
C SER A 148 22.51 -13.74 -15.96
N SER A 149 22.69 -14.95 -16.50
CA SER A 149 21.70 -16.02 -16.39
C SER A 149 21.42 -16.37 -14.93
N ALA A 150 22.45 -16.51 -14.11
CA ALA A 150 22.31 -16.78 -12.69
C ALA A 150 21.53 -15.66 -11.99
N TYR A 151 21.84 -14.41 -12.30
CA TYR A 151 21.13 -13.24 -11.74
C TYR A 151 19.64 -13.24 -12.12
N PHE A 152 19.32 -13.43 -13.40
CA PHE A 152 17.93 -13.43 -13.87
C PHE A 152 17.14 -14.66 -13.35
N VAL A 153 17.74 -15.83 -13.37
CA VAL A 153 17.12 -17.06 -12.86
C VAL A 153 16.87 -16.94 -11.36
N TYR A 154 17.87 -16.48 -10.61
CA TYR A 154 17.72 -16.26 -9.17
C TYR A 154 16.62 -15.20 -8.88
N GLY A 155 16.64 -14.07 -9.58
CA GLY A 155 15.62 -13.04 -9.45
C GLY A 155 14.22 -13.57 -9.75
N TYR A 156 14.06 -14.36 -10.80
CA TYR A 156 12.79 -15.01 -11.13
C TYR A 156 12.33 -16.01 -10.06
N LEU A 157 13.23 -16.87 -9.60
CA LEU A 157 12.92 -17.85 -8.55
C LEU A 157 12.51 -17.19 -7.24
N MET A 158 13.11 -16.02 -6.90
CA MET A 158 12.77 -15.25 -5.71
C MET A 158 11.41 -14.55 -5.79
N GLN A 159 10.79 -14.48 -6.98
CA GLN A 159 9.43 -13.95 -7.15
C GLN A 159 8.34 -15.03 -7.04
N ILE A 160 8.71 -16.31 -6.97
CA ILE A 160 7.74 -17.41 -6.85
C ILE A 160 7.06 -17.32 -5.48
N GLY A 161 5.73 -17.24 -5.49
CA GLY A 161 4.91 -17.12 -4.27
C GLY A 161 4.87 -15.71 -3.69
N ILE A 162 5.36 -14.69 -4.41
CA ILE A 162 5.18 -13.28 -4.05
C ILE A 162 4.06 -12.71 -4.92
N ASP A 163 2.94 -12.38 -4.26
CA ASP A 163 1.72 -11.92 -4.94
C ASP A 163 1.65 -10.38 -5.02
N GLN A 164 2.80 -9.68 -5.00
CA GLN A 164 2.81 -8.22 -5.11
C GLN A 164 2.21 -7.78 -6.45
N GLY A 165 1.24 -6.84 -6.39
CA GLY A 165 0.49 -6.41 -7.56
C GLY A 165 -0.69 -7.32 -7.91
N TYR A 166 -0.95 -8.40 -7.15
CA TYR A 166 -2.12 -9.26 -7.37
C TYR A 166 -3.41 -8.47 -7.18
N MET A 167 -4.22 -8.40 -8.22
CA MET A 167 -5.43 -7.58 -8.32
C MET A 167 -6.57 -8.38 -8.94
N PRO A 168 -7.22 -9.26 -8.17
CA PRO A 168 -8.28 -10.12 -8.70
C PRO A 168 -9.59 -9.34 -8.90
N VAL A 169 -10.39 -9.80 -9.86
CA VAL A 169 -11.76 -9.31 -10.05
C VAL A 169 -12.64 -9.83 -8.93
N GLN A 170 -13.34 -8.91 -8.25
CA GLN A 170 -14.27 -9.24 -7.18
C GLN A 170 -15.69 -9.50 -7.71
N PRO A 171 -16.50 -10.32 -7.03
CA PRO A 171 -17.89 -10.59 -7.43
C PRO A 171 -18.76 -9.32 -7.51
N ILE A 172 -18.55 -8.42 -6.54
CA ILE A 172 -19.10 -7.07 -6.54
C ILE A 172 -17.90 -6.12 -6.59
N HIS A 173 -17.87 -5.25 -7.59
CA HIS A 173 -16.83 -4.23 -7.65
C HIS A 173 -17.01 -3.25 -6.50
N TYR A 174 -15.96 -3.06 -5.70
CA TYR A 174 -15.93 -2.15 -4.57
C TYR A 174 -14.75 -1.20 -4.72
N SER A 175 -15.03 0.09 -4.84
CA SER A 175 -14.01 1.12 -4.97
C SER A 175 -13.63 1.71 -3.60
N HIS A 176 -12.41 1.48 -3.16
CA HIS A 176 -11.86 2.16 -1.98
C HIS A 176 -11.64 3.66 -2.27
N LYS A 177 -11.32 4.01 -3.52
CA LYS A 177 -11.18 5.40 -3.97
C LYS A 177 -12.44 6.23 -3.71
N ILE A 178 -13.61 5.66 -3.98
CA ILE A 178 -14.89 6.33 -3.70
C ILE A 178 -15.17 6.39 -2.20
N HIS A 179 -15.05 5.26 -1.49
CA HIS A 179 -15.46 5.18 -0.08
C HIS A 179 -14.47 5.86 0.88
N SER A 180 -13.20 5.48 0.81
CA SER A 180 -12.17 6.01 1.71
C SER A 180 -11.48 7.25 1.16
N GLY A 181 -11.39 7.40 -0.17
CA GLY A 181 -10.82 8.58 -0.81
C GLY A 181 -11.81 9.74 -0.82
N ALA A 182 -12.81 9.69 -1.71
CA ALA A 182 -13.75 10.81 -1.90
C ALA A 182 -14.65 11.04 -0.69
N ASN A 183 -15.20 9.98 -0.09
CA ASN A 183 -16.11 10.09 1.06
C ASN A 183 -15.41 10.04 2.42
N GLN A 184 -14.09 9.88 2.48
CA GLN A 184 -13.28 9.90 3.69
C GLN A 184 -13.75 8.93 4.79
N ILE A 185 -14.36 7.81 4.41
CA ILE A 185 -14.78 6.79 5.36
C ILE A 185 -13.54 6.09 5.92
N GLU A 186 -13.38 6.10 7.25
CA GLU A 186 -12.25 5.48 7.90
C GLU A 186 -12.19 3.96 7.67
N CYS A 187 -10.98 3.44 7.47
CA CYS A 187 -10.73 2.00 7.28
C CYS A 187 -11.37 1.13 8.36
N LYS A 188 -11.27 1.58 9.61
CA LYS A 188 -11.75 0.87 10.81
C LYS A 188 -13.28 0.84 10.94
N TYR A 189 -14.00 1.65 10.16
CA TYR A 189 -15.47 1.56 10.12
C TYR A 189 -15.91 0.23 9.50
N CYS A 190 -15.31 -0.14 8.40
CA CYS A 190 -15.60 -1.41 7.70
C CYS A 190 -14.73 -2.56 8.22
N HIS A 191 -13.45 -2.33 8.45
CA HIS A 191 -12.49 -3.32 8.93
C HIS A 191 -12.28 -3.23 10.45
N SER A 192 -13.38 -3.20 11.22
CA SER A 192 -13.37 -3.01 12.68
C SER A 192 -12.58 -4.07 13.43
N SER A 193 -12.56 -5.31 12.92
CA SER A 193 -11.83 -6.43 13.51
C SER A 193 -10.30 -6.26 13.50
N ALA A 194 -9.75 -5.38 12.66
CA ALA A 194 -8.32 -5.08 12.65
C ALA A 194 -7.80 -4.55 14.00
N ARG A 195 -8.68 -3.95 14.83
CA ARG A 195 -8.32 -3.43 16.16
C ARG A 195 -8.25 -4.49 17.24
N ALA A 196 -8.97 -5.59 17.10
CA ALA A 196 -9.21 -6.55 18.17
C ALA A 196 -8.87 -8.00 17.79
N SER A 197 -8.61 -8.29 16.53
CA SER A 197 -8.44 -9.65 16.03
C SER A 197 -7.12 -9.83 15.27
N LYS A 198 -6.70 -11.10 15.20
CA LYS A 198 -5.62 -11.54 14.31
C LYS A 198 -5.94 -11.20 12.85
N HIS A 199 -7.18 -11.37 12.43
CA HIS A 199 -7.63 -11.12 11.06
C HIS A 199 -8.42 -9.82 10.97
N SER A 200 -8.14 -9.01 9.94
CA SER A 200 -8.89 -7.80 9.68
C SER A 200 -10.30 -8.10 9.15
N GLY A 201 -10.47 -9.18 8.43
CA GLY A 201 -11.76 -9.58 7.87
C GLY A 201 -12.34 -8.62 6.82
N ILE A 202 -13.18 -9.17 5.95
CA ILE A 202 -14.07 -8.39 5.09
C ILE A 202 -15.34 -8.15 5.89
N PRO A 203 -15.89 -6.91 5.91
CA PRO A 203 -17.12 -6.62 6.66
C PRO A 203 -18.28 -7.43 6.10
N SER A 204 -19.22 -7.78 6.99
CA SER A 204 -20.47 -8.38 6.56
C SER A 204 -21.31 -7.38 5.75
N LEU A 205 -22.14 -7.87 4.83
CA LEU A 205 -22.89 -7.01 3.90
C LEU A 205 -23.86 -6.03 4.59
N ASN A 206 -24.27 -6.32 5.83
CA ASN A 206 -25.12 -5.40 6.60
C ASN A 206 -24.38 -4.08 6.92
N VAL A 207 -23.07 -4.08 7.02
CA VAL A 207 -22.28 -2.83 7.18
C VAL A 207 -22.44 -1.95 5.95
N CYS A 208 -22.42 -2.53 4.75
CA CYS A 208 -22.70 -1.82 3.50
C CYS A 208 -24.10 -1.19 3.50
N MET A 209 -25.08 -1.94 4.01
CA MET A 209 -26.47 -1.53 4.08
C MET A 209 -26.75 -0.42 5.11
N ASN A 210 -25.81 -0.07 5.98
CA ASN A 210 -25.96 1.10 6.85
C ASN A 210 -26.16 2.39 6.03
N CYS A 211 -25.50 2.49 4.86
CA CYS A 211 -25.61 3.61 3.94
C CYS A 211 -26.46 3.26 2.71
N HIS A 212 -26.23 2.07 2.11
CA HIS A 212 -26.85 1.69 0.85
C HIS A 212 -28.35 1.38 0.93
N LYS A 213 -28.97 1.35 2.10
CA LYS A 213 -30.44 1.41 2.19
C LYS A 213 -31.02 2.66 1.53
N ASN A 214 -30.28 3.78 1.58
CA ASN A 214 -30.72 5.08 1.08
C ASN A 214 -29.94 5.52 -0.17
N ILE A 215 -28.88 4.81 -0.54
CA ILE A 215 -28.03 5.11 -1.69
C ILE A 215 -28.19 3.96 -2.70
N ALA A 216 -29.18 4.07 -3.56
CA ALA A 216 -29.53 3.05 -4.53
C ALA A 216 -28.82 3.21 -5.88
N GLU A 217 -28.34 4.43 -6.16
CA GLU A 217 -27.70 4.80 -7.41
C GLU A 217 -26.42 5.59 -7.14
N TYR A 218 -25.48 5.51 -8.07
CA TYR A 218 -24.25 6.27 -8.00
C TYR A 218 -24.39 7.59 -8.75
N ASN A 219 -24.14 8.70 -8.05
CA ASN A 219 -24.24 10.06 -8.61
C ASN A 219 -22.91 10.82 -8.61
N GLY A 220 -21.79 10.15 -8.27
CA GLY A 220 -20.47 10.75 -8.22
C GLY A 220 -19.81 10.91 -9.60
N GLU A 221 -18.51 11.16 -9.58
CA GLU A 221 -17.69 11.32 -10.78
C GLU A 221 -17.49 9.99 -11.51
N GLU A 222 -17.47 10.06 -12.85
CA GLU A 222 -17.24 8.90 -13.72
C GLU A 222 -15.77 8.86 -14.16
N ASP A 223 -15.24 7.66 -14.30
CA ASP A 223 -13.96 7.42 -14.93
C ASP A 223 -14.18 6.72 -16.28
N LEU A 224 -14.46 7.52 -17.29
CA LEU A 224 -14.84 7.03 -18.63
C LEU A 224 -13.67 6.34 -19.33
N GLU A 225 -12.42 6.72 -19.01
CA GLU A 225 -11.22 6.13 -19.63
C GLU A 225 -11.07 4.66 -19.21
N ASN A 226 -11.45 4.34 -17.98
CA ASN A 226 -11.39 2.98 -17.43
C ASN A 226 -12.75 2.25 -17.49
N GLY A 227 -13.79 2.88 -18.03
CA GLY A 227 -15.10 2.29 -18.18
C GLY A 227 -15.95 2.28 -16.90
N TYR A 228 -15.60 3.04 -15.90
CA TYR A 228 -16.35 3.16 -14.65
C TYR A 228 -17.38 4.27 -14.74
N THR A 229 -18.51 3.96 -15.35
CA THR A 229 -19.66 4.85 -15.54
C THR A 229 -20.59 4.82 -14.32
N LYS A 230 -21.50 5.80 -14.20
CA LYS A 230 -22.56 5.79 -13.18
C LYS A 230 -23.42 4.53 -13.25
N GLU A 231 -23.72 4.08 -14.46
CA GLU A 231 -24.47 2.84 -14.69
C GLU A 231 -23.68 1.61 -14.17
N PHE A 232 -22.36 1.57 -14.44
CA PHE A 232 -21.51 0.50 -13.93
C PHE A 232 -21.58 0.41 -12.41
N TYR A 233 -21.37 1.53 -11.69
CA TYR A 233 -21.40 1.55 -10.23
C TYR A 233 -22.80 1.24 -9.69
N THR A 234 -23.84 1.83 -10.26
CA THR A 234 -25.23 1.55 -9.88
C THR A 234 -25.54 0.05 -10.00
N LYS A 235 -25.08 -0.60 -11.07
CA LYS A 235 -25.20 -2.04 -11.22
C LYS A 235 -24.51 -2.84 -10.11
N GLN A 236 -23.38 -2.35 -9.56
CA GLN A 236 -22.73 -3.02 -8.43
C GLN A 236 -23.55 -2.87 -7.15
N ILE A 237 -24.20 -1.71 -6.92
CA ILE A 237 -25.13 -1.52 -5.80
C ILE A 237 -26.33 -2.50 -5.94
N LYS A 238 -26.86 -2.68 -7.14
CA LYS A 238 -27.94 -3.66 -7.35
C LYS A 238 -27.50 -5.10 -7.10
N LYS A 239 -26.22 -5.45 -7.38
CA LYS A 239 -25.67 -6.75 -6.97
C LYS A 239 -25.61 -6.91 -5.45
N LEU A 240 -25.26 -5.83 -4.72
CA LEU A 240 -25.31 -5.84 -3.26
C LEU A 240 -26.72 -6.09 -2.77
N TYR A 241 -27.74 -5.41 -3.33
CA TYR A 241 -29.14 -5.62 -2.99
C TYR A 241 -29.59 -7.07 -3.22
N ALA A 242 -29.23 -7.63 -4.37
CA ALA A 242 -29.52 -9.04 -4.66
C ALA A 242 -28.84 -9.98 -3.64
N ALA A 243 -27.59 -9.68 -3.24
CA ALA A 243 -26.87 -10.51 -2.27
C ALA A 243 -27.45 -10.46 -0.86
N VAL A 244 -27.92 -9.29 -0.40
CA VAL A 244 -28.55 -9.16 0.94
C VAL A 244 -30.04 -9.44 0.94
N GLY A 245 -30.67 -9.59 -0.24
CA GLY A 245 -32.13 -9.72 -0.38
C GLY A 245 -32.86 -8.44 -0.01
N TRP A 246 -32.37 -7.29 -0.44
CA TRP A 246 -33.01 -5.99 -0.21
C TRP A 246 -34.00 -5.67 -1.34
N ASP A 247 -35.24 -5.41 -0.95
CA ASP A 247 -36.30 -4.92 -1.82
C ASP A 247 -36.33 -3.38 -1.74
N GLU A 248 -35.96 -2.75 -2.83
CA GLU A 248 -35.85 -1.30 -2.93
C GLU A 248 -37.21 -0.61 -2.90
N ASP A 249 -38.24 -1.21 -3.54
CA ASP A 249 -39.57 -0.63 -3.62
C ASP A 249 -40.25 -0.64 -2.25
N ASN A 250 -40.10 -1.73 -1.51
CA ASN A 250 -40.70 -1.92 -0.20
C ASN A 250 -39.80 -1.48 0.95
N GLN A 251 -38.53 -1.08 0.67
CA GLN A 251 -37.52 -0.71 1.68
C GLN A 251 -37.38 -1.76 2.80
N ALA A 252 -37.37 -3.04 2.42
CA ALA A 252 -37.39 -4.15 3.35
C ALA A 252 -36.52 -5.32 2.90
N TYR A 253 -36.06 -6.14 3.83
CA TYR A 253 -35.38 -7.37 3.50
C TYR A 253 -36.39 -8.48 3.19
N THR A 254 -36.18 -9.16 2.06
CA THR A 254 -37.02 -10.29 1.62
C THR A 254 -36.74 -11.59 2.37
N GLY A 255 -35.66 -11.63 3.17
CA GLY A 255 -35.17 -12.83 3.83
C GLY A 255 -34.42 -13.81 2.91
N LYS A 256 -34.30 -13.51 1.63
CA LYS A 256 -33.55 -14.32 0.65
C LYS A 256 -32.20 -13.70 0.42
N SER A 257 -31.20 -14.04 1.22
CA SER A 257 -29.83 -13.56 1.07
C SER A 257 -28.89 -14.63 0.49
N GLN A 258 -27.85 -14.20 -0.17
CA GLN A 258 -26.80 -15.06 -0.72
C GLN A 258 -25.42 -14.53 -0.29
N PRO A 259 -24.49 -15.38 0.20
CA PRO A 259 -23.18 -14.95 0.57
C PRO A 259 -22.36 -14.54 -0.68
N VAL A 260 -21.63 -13.42 -0.56
CA VAL A 260 -20.67 -13.00 -1.57
C VAL A 260 -19.34 -13.69 -1.32
N LYS A 261 -18.86 -14.43 -2.31
CA LYS A 261 -17.56 -15.12 -2.24
C LYS A 261 -16.44 -14.17 -2.67
N TRP A 262 -16.00 -13.33 -1.73
CA TRP A 262 -14.88 -12.42 -1.96
C TRP A 262 -13.59 -13.18 -2.24
N VAL A 263 -12.81 -12.70 -3.20
CA VAL A 263 -11.47 -13.22 -3.49
C VAL A 263 -10.48 -12.56 -2.54
N ARG A 264 -9.76 -13.39 -1.77
CA ARG A 264 -8.74 -12.91 -0.85
C ARG A 264 -7.53 -12.38 -1.63
N ILE A 265 -7.08 -11.17 -1.29
CA ILE A 265 -5.97 -10.49 -1.97
C ILE A 265 -4.66 -10.73 -1.23
N HIS A 266 -4.65 -10.48 0.08
CA HIS A 266 -3.45 -10.61 0.91
C HIS A 266 -3.38 -12.01 1.52
N ASN A 267 -2.42 -12.80 1.07
CA ASN A 267 -2.18 -14.14 1.56
C ASN A 267 -0.78 -14.22 2.18
N LEU A 268 -0.69 -14.82 3.37
CA LEU A 268 0.57 -15.27 3.94
C LEU A 268 0.57 -16.80 3.92
N PRO A 269 1.74 -17.44 3.81
CA PRO A 269 1.86 -18.89 3.98
C PRO A 269 1.29 -19.34 5.32
N ASP A 270 0.72 -20.55 5.38
CA ASP A 270 0.03 -21.06 6.58
C ASP A 270 0.92 -21.12 7.83
N PHE A 271 2.22 -21.27 7.64
CA PHE A 271 3.21 -21.29 8.72
C PHE A 271 3.62 -19.90 9.24
N VAL A 272 3.01 -18.82 8.73
CA VAL A 272 3.31 -17.45 9.15
C VAL A 272 2.19 -16.91 10.02
N TYR A 273 2.56 -16.54 11.26
CA TYR A 273 1.68 -15.86 12.17
C TYR A 273 1.76 -14.34 11.97
N PHE A 274 0.61 -13.71 11.74
CA PHE A 274 0.46 -12.26 11.71
C PHE A 274 -0.79 -11.85 12.48
N ASN A 275 -0.71 -10.79 13.28
CA ASN A 275 -1.81 -10.31 14.08
C ASN A 275 -2.04 -8.81 13.84
N HIS A 276 -3.18 -8.46 13.19
CA HIS A 276 -3.52 -7.06 12.92
C HIS A 276 -3.65 -6.24 14.21
N ALA A 277 -4.29 -6.76 15.26
CA ALA A 277 -4.49 -6.00 16.48
C ALA A 277 -3.17 -5.58 17.14
N GLN A 278 -2.13 -6.43 17.07
CA GLN A 278 -0.81 -6.08 17.61
C GLN A 278 -0.15 -4.96 16.82
N HIS A 279 -0.31 -4.93 15.49
CA HIS A 279 0.29 -3.90 14.64
C HIS A 279 -0.52 -2.60 14.66
N VAL A 280 -1.84 -2.71 14.52
CA VAL A 280 -2.73 -1.55 14.36
C VAL A 280 -3.06 -0.89 15.71
N GLN A 281 -3.41 -1.69 16.73
CA GLN A 281 -3.84 -1.15 18.02
C GLN A 281 -2.67 -0.94 18.97
N VAL A 282 -1.79 -1.93 19.12
CA VAL A 282 -0.66 -1.86 20.06
C VAL A 282 0.50 -1.10 19.43
N GLY A 283 0.89 -1.43 18.20
CA GLY A 283 1.99 -0.80 17.49
C GLY A 283 1.66 0.59 16.93
N GLY A 284 0.38 0.90 16.77
CA GLY A 284 -0.07 2.17 16.17
C GLY A 284 0.36 2.35 14.71
N VAL A 285 0.54 1.24 13.98
CA VAL A 285 0.96 1.27 12.58
C VAL A 285 -0.24 1.61 11.69
N ASP A 286 -0.07 2.58 10.82
CA ASP A 286 -1.10 3.00 9.87
C ASP A 286 -1.36 1.92 8.81
N CYS A 287 -2.61 1.83 8.38
CA CYS A 287 -3.04 0.82 7.40
C CYS A 287 -2.25 0.92 6.10
N GLN A 288 -1.99 2.13 5.63
CA GLN A 288 -1.28 2.43 4.39
C GLN A 288 0.19 1.97 4.41
N THR A 289 0.80 1.85 5.58
CA THR A 289 2.18 1.34 5.70
C THR A 289 2.34 -0.06 5.08
N CYS A 290 1.31 -0.89 5.21
CA CYS A 290 1.30 -2.24 4.67
C CYS A 290 0.47 -2.37 3.39
N HIS A 291 -0.67 -1.70 3.33
CA HIS A 291 -1.63 -1.82 2.24
C HIS A 291 -1.46 -0.79 1.12
N GLY A 292 -0.53 0.18 1.29
CA GLY A 292 -0.31 1.26 0.33
C GLY A 292 -1.43 2.31 0.31
N PRO A 293 -1.51 3.12 -0.73
CA PRO A 293 -2.49 4.22 -0.84
C PRO A 293 -3.88 3.70 -1.19
N VAL A 294 -4.50 2.93 -0.28
CA VAL A 294 -5.80 2.27 -0.49
C VAL A 294 -6.90 3.25 -0.89
N GLN A 295 -6.85 4.47 -0.35
CA GLN A 295 -7.79 5.55 -0.68
C GLN A 295 -7.70 6.04 -2.13
N GLU A 296 -6.69 5.60 -2.88
CA GLU A 296 -6.54 5.89 -4.31
C GLU A 296 -6.89 4.69 -5.20
N MET A 297 -7.12 3.52 -4.58
CA MET A 297 -7.34 2.27 -5.30
C MET A 297 -8.80 2.12 -5.73
N GLU A 298 -9.04 2.13 -7.02
CA GLU A 298 -10.32 1.74 -7.62
C GLU A 298 -10.56 0.25 -7.47
N VAL A 299 -9.55 -0.55 -7.78
CA VAL A 299 -9.51 -1.98 -7.51
C VAL A 299 -8.40 -2.26 -6.53
N MET A 300 -8.71 -2.96 -5.46
CA MET A 300 -7.73 -3.31 -4.43
C MET A 300 -6.71 -4.32 -4.95
N TYR A 301 -5.43 -4.04 -4.72
CA TYR A 301 -4.32 -4.94 -5.06
C TYR A 301 -3.34 -5.09 -3.89
N GLN A 302 -2.55 -6.15 -3.90
CA GLN A 302 -1.50 -6.34 -2.92
C GLN A 302 -0.34 -5.38 -3.21
N HIS A 303 -0.21 -4.33 -2.41
CA HIS A 303 0.82 -3.31 -2.57
C HIS A 303 2.20 -3.78 -2.11
N SER A 304 2.29 -4.28 -0.89
CA SER A 304 3.56 -4.74 -0.30
C SER A 304 3.88 -6.17 -0.68
N SER A 305 5.17 -6.51 -0.75
CA SER A 305 5.61 -7.87 -1.09
C SER A 305 5.22 -8.91 -0.04
N LEU A 306 5.06 -8.48 1.22
CA LEU A 306 4.76 -9.33 2.39
C LEU A 306 5.79 -10.46 2.59
N THR A 307 7.00 -10.29 2.08
CA THR A 307 8.09 -11.24 2.28
C THR A 307 8.66 -11.18 3.70
N MET A 308 9.32 -12.25 4.15
CA MET A 308 10.00 -12.26 5.44
C MET A 308 10.99 -11.09 5.59
N GLY A 309 11.78 -10.81 4.54
CA GLY A 309 12.73 -9.69 4.52
C GLY A 309 12.05 -8.34 4.70
N TRP A 310 10.89 -8.14 4.09
CA TRP A 310 10.11 -6.90 4.24
C TRP A 310 9.64 -6.71 5.69
N CYS A 311 9.12 -7.76 6.33
CA CYS A 311 8.71 -7.70 7.74
C CYS A 311 9.91 -7.44 8.68
N ILE A 312 11.04 -8.14 8.45
CA ILE A 312 12.26 -8.01 9.26
C ILE A 312 12.84 -6.59 9.16
N ASN A 313 12.86 -5.99 7.98
CA ASN A 313 13.36 -4.62 7.80
C ASN A 313 12.51 -3.62 8.57
N CYS A 314 11.18 -3.72 8.47
CA CYS A 314 10.28 -2.89 9.26
C CYS A 314 10.54 -3.03 10.77
N HIS A 315 10.69 -4.26 11.29
CA HIS A 315 10.96 -4.51 12.70
C HIS A 315 12.33 -4.01 13.16
N ARG A 316 13.30 -3.91 12.27
CA ARG A 316 14.64 -3.35 12.58
C ARG A 316 14.64 -1.83 12.67
N GLU A 317 13.79 -1.18 11.91
CA GLU A 317 13.76 0.27 11.75
C GLU A 317 12.69 0.94 12.63
N THR A 318 11.57 0.23 12.88
CA THR A 318 10.43 0.78 13.61
C THR A 318 10.68 0.77 15.11
N ASN A 319 10.52 1.94 15.73
CA ASN A 319 10.57 2.08 17.19
C ASN A 319 9.29 1.54 17.81
N LEU A 320 9.41 0.91 18.96
CA LEU A 320 8.26 0.42 19.71
C LEU A 320 7.46 1.59 20.28
N LYS A 321 6.14 1.55 20.07
CA LYS A 321 5.22 2.44 20.75
C LYS A 321 4.96 1.88 22.16
N VAL A 322 5.43 2.60 23.17
CA VAL A 322 5.30 2.19 24.59
C VAL A 322 4.24 3.00 25.34
N GLU A 323 3.75 4.05 24.72
CA GLU A 323 2.70 4.91 25.26
C GLU A 323 1.43 4.07 25.46
N ASP A 324 0.74 4.27 26.56
CA ASP A 324 -0.49 3.57 26.92
C ASP A 324 -0.39 2.04 27.16
N ASN A 325 0.81 1.49 27.35
CA ASN A 325 1.01 0.08 27.64
C ASN A 325 2.04 -0.17 28.74
N GLU A 326 1.57 -0.35 29.97
CA GLU A 326 2.44 -0.52 31.15
C GLU A 326 3.37 -1.73 31.04
N TYR A 327 2.95 -2.81 30.39
CA TYR A 327 3.80 -3.99 30.21
C TYR A 327 5.02 -3.69 29.36
N TYR A 328 4.82 -3.06 28.23
CA TYR A 328 5.94 -2.65 27.35
C TYR A 328 6.76 -1.53 27.96
N ALA A 329 6.16 -0.59 28.68
CA ALA A 329 6.87 0.50 29.33
C ALA A 329 7.93 0.00 30.31
N LYS A 330 7.59 -0.98 31.17
CA LYS A 330 8.54 -1.58 32.13
C LYS A 330 9.71 -2.29 31.45
N ILE A 331 9.42 -3.08 30.42
CA ILE A 331 10.45 -3.81 29.66
C ILE A 331 11.31 -2.82 28.87
N HIS A 332 10.70 -1.82 28.27
CA HIS A 332 11.38 -0.75 27.56
C HIS A 332 12.39 -0.03 28.45
N GLU A 333 12.00 0.37 29.65
CA GLU A 333 12.91 1.03 30.60
C GLU A 333 14.15 0.19 30.92
N GLN A 334 13.98 -1.10 31.20
CA GLN A 334 15.09 -1.99 31.52
C GLN A 334 16.02 -2.21 30.32
N LEU A 335 15.46 -2.41 29.12
CA LEU A 335 16.25 -2.66 27.93
C LEU A 335 16.89 -1.38 27.37
N SER A 336 16.24 -0.23 27.50
CA SER A 336 16.83 1.08 27.15
C SER A 336 18.09 1.35 27.96
N LYS A 337 18.05 1.08 29.26
CA LYS A 337 19.25 1.16 30.13
C LYS A 337 20.33 0.18 29.68
N LYS A 338 19.95 -1.06 29.34
CA LYS A 338 20.90 -2.10 28.91
C LYS A 338 21.55 -1.77 27.55
N TYR A 339 20.81 -1.23 26.59
CA TYR A 339 21.33 -0.90 25.27
C TYR A 339 21.88 0.53 25.15
N GLY A 340 21.65 1.37 26.15
CA GLY A 340 22.09 2.78 26.15
C GLY A 340 21.37 3.64 25.11
N VAL A 341 20.12 3.31 24.79
CA VAL A 341 19.29 4.00 23.79
C VAL A 341 18.01 4.54 24.42
N GLU A 342 17.52 5.67 23.93
CA GLU A 342 16.30 6.29 24.43
C GLU A 342 15.04 5.55 23.94
N LYS A 343 15.05 5.12 22.69
CA LYS A 343 13.94 4.37 22.06
C LYS A 343 14.45 3.04 21.55
N LEU A 344 13.70 1.99 21.82
CA LEU A 344 13.98 0.64 21.34
C LEU A 344 13.24 0.34 20.05
N THR A 345 13.92 -0.32 19.12
CA THR A 345 13.26 -0.90 17.96
C THR A 345 12.53 -2.18 18.35
N VAL A 346 11.57 -2.59 17.51
CA VAL A 346 10.86 -3.87 17.67
C VAL A 346 11.87 -5.04 17.70
N ALA A 347 12.94 -4.96 16.90
CA ALA A 347 14.03 -5.94 16.89
C ALA A 347 14.71 -6.09 18.25
N GLN A 348 15.03 -4.98 18.91
CA GLN A 348 15.67 -4.96 20.23
C GLN A 348 14.77 -5.51 21.35
N MET A 349 13.46 -5.51 21.11
CA MET A 349 12.44 -6.12 21.99
C MET A 349 12.18 -7.60 21.69
N GLY A 350 12.99 -8.24 20.85
CA GLY A 350 12.83 -9.64 20.48
C GLY A 350 11.85 -9.90 19.32
N GLY A 351 11.43 -8.87 18.60
CA GLY A 351 10.49 -8.97 17.48
C GLY A 351 11.05 -9.66 16.24
N LEU A 352 12.32 -10.09 16.25
CA LEU A 352 12.96 -10.88 15.17
C LEU A 352 13.15 -12.37 15.54
N GLU A 353 12.68 -12.80 16.69
CA GLU A 353 12.74 -14.23 17.06
C GLU A 353 11.84 -15.03 16.14
N CYS A 354 12.36 -16.14 15.59
CA CYS A 354 11.66 -16.96 14.61
C CYS A 354 10.25 -17.38 15.08
N GLY A 355 10.13 -17.80 16.34
CA GLY A 355 8.84 -18.21 16.93
C GLY A 355 7.81 -17.10 17.16
N LYS A 356 8.14 -15.83 16.87
CA LYS A 356 7.17 -14.73 16.87
C LYS A 356 6.34 -14.68 15.58
N CYS A 357 6.92 -15.17 14.49
CA CYS A 357 6.32 -15.14 13.17
C CYS A 357 6.05 -16.54 12.61
N HIS A 358 6.72 -17.57 13.11
CA HIS A 358 6.59 -18.96 12.63
C HIS A 358 6.18 -19.90 13.77
N TYR A 359 5.31 -20.89 13.46
CA TYR A 359 4.85 -21.94 14.37
C TYR A 359 4.76 -23.29 13.67
#